data_fe5f315271f8047698b389cf1fe1c3dd
#
_entry.id   fe5f315271f8047698b389cf1fe1c3dd
#
_cell.length_a   1.000
_cell.length_b   1.000
_cell.length_c   1.000
_cell.angle_alpha   90.00
_cell.angle_beta   90.00
_cell.angle_gamma   90.00
#
_symmetry.space_group_name_H-M   'P 1'
#
loop_
_entity.id
_entity.type
_entity.pdbx_description
1 polymer ?
#
loop_
_entity_poly.entity_id
_entity_poly.type
_entity_poly.pdbx_seq_one_letter_code
_entity_poly.pdbx_strand_id
1 'polypeptide(L)'
;LARIRPLARRNAVSQSDLDAAVAQHDAAEASVEAAEANLRAAKIQLSYTKVRSPIDGIIGKTEAKVGDFVGRSPNPVILNVVSNIETVRVQFFLTENQYLQMARRLINQGEVETAQRPQESPFELILADGSLYPHQGRFDFVDRQVDPTTGAILVQASFPNPDRLLRPGQFAKVRALAETVKDGILVPQRSVVELQGRYRVYVVNDQNKVQERQVRVGPTFDSRWLVLDGLNPGEKVVYEGLQKVSAGAAVKPKIATVPPTPTEK
;
A
#
# COMPACT_ATOMS: atom_id res chain seq x y z
N LEU A 1 -17.50 60.26 -21.47
CA LEU A 1 -17.63 60.47 -20.01
C LEU A 1 -16.38 61.21 -19.43
N ALA A 2 -15.15 60.77 -19.76
CA ALA A 2 -13.90 61.35 -19.23
C ALA A 2 -13.73 62.85 -19.49
N ARG A 3 -14.32 63.38 -20.58
CA ARG A 3 -14.26 64.83 -20.89
C ARG A 3 -15.41 65.60 -20.24
N ILE A 4 -16.57 65.01 -20.04
CA ILE A 4 -17.78 65.71 -19.52
C ILE A 4 -17.73 65.83 -18.00
N ARG A 5 -17.26 64.82 -17.27
CA ARG A 5 -17.14 64.88 -15.80
C ARG A 5 -16.37 66.08 -15.26
N PRO A 6 -15.18 66.50 -15.79
CA PRO A 6 -14.48 67.65 -15.30
C PRO A 6 -15.17 68.98 -15.66
N LEU A 7 -15.90 69.04 -16.77
CA LEU A 7 -16.70 70.22 -17.17
C LEU A 7 -17.93 70.38 -16.29
N ALA A 8 -18.58 69.35 -15.93
CA ALA A 8 -19.72 69.37 -14.99
C ALA A 8 -19.27 69.85 -13.60
N ARG A 9 -18.10 69.45 -13.12
CA ARG A 9 -17.55 69.94 -11.86
C ARG A 9 -17.26 71.40 -11.86
N ARG A 10 -17.11 72.05 -13.05
CA ARG A 10 -16.90 73.50 -13.23
C ARG A 10 -18.17 74.21 -13.62
N ASN A 11 -19.35 73.57 -13.53
CA ASN A 11 -20.66 74.04 -14.00
C ASN A 11 -20.65 74.52 -15.47
N ALA A 12 -19.78 73.94 -16.32
CA ALA A 12 -19.68 74.27 -17.75
C ALA A 12 -20.60 73.45 -18.63
N VAL A 13 -21.27 72.42 -18.08
CA VAL A 13 -22.31 71.62 -18.74
C VAL A 13 -23.46 71.35 -17.77
N SER A 14 -24.67 71.11 -18.27
CA SER A 14 -25.82 70.85 -17.43
C SER A 14 -25.73 69.48 -16.74
N GLN A 15 -26.41 69.34 -15.60
CA GLN A 15 -26.50 68.02 -14.91
C GLN A 15 -27.14 66.96 -15.80
N SER A 16 -28.15 67.35 -16.59
CA SER A 16 -28.82 66.48 -17.57
C SER A 16 -27.84 65.94 -18.62
N ASP A 17 -26.91 66.75 -19.11
CA ASP A 17 -25.91 66.30 -20.09
C ASP A 17 -24.89 65.33 -19.46
N LEU A 18 -24.56 65.54 -18.18
CA LEU A 18 -23.71 64.62 -17.42
C LEU A 18 -24.43 63.28 -17.24
N ASP A 19 -25.67 63.31 -16.80
CA ASP A 19 -26.47 62.09 -16.56
C ASP A 19 -26.70 61.29 -17.86
N ALA A 20 -26.97 62.00 -18.98
CA ALA A 20 -27.06 61.38 -20.29
C ALA A 20 -25.74 60.71 -20.73
N ALA A 21 -24.62 61.40 -20.49
CA ALA A 21 -23.29 60.85 -20.82
C ALA A 21 -22.90 59.67 -19.91
N VAL A 22 -23.32 59.66 -18.65
CA VAL A 22 -23.14 58.49 -17.73
C VAL A 22 -23.97 57.33 -18.23
N ALA A 23 -25.26 57.56 -18.48
CA ALA A 23 -26.15 56.49 -18.99
C ALA A 23 -25.68 55.86 -20.32
N GLN A 24 -25.18 56.72 -21.22
CA GLN A 24 -24.62 56.20 -22.49
C GLN A 24 -23.31 55.40 -22.27
N HIS A 25 -22.47 55.82 -21.34
CA HIS A 25 -21.27 55.06 -20.96
C HIS A 25 -21.64 53.73 -20.37
N ASP A 26 -22.55 53.69 -19.40
CA ASP A 26 -22.95 52.49 -18.69
C ASP A 26 -23.65 51.49 -19.67
N ALA A 27 -24.48 52.04 -20.60
CA ALA A 27 -25.06 51.21 -21.66
C ALA A 27 -24.01 50.60 -22.60
N ALA A 28 -22.95 51.37 -22.94
CA ALA A 28 -21.87 50.87 -23.75
C ALA A 28 -21.04 49.83 -23.01
N GLU A 29 -20.78 50.02 -21.74
CA GLU A 29 -20.07 49.08 -20.86
C GLU A 29 -20.83 47.76 -20.73
N ALA A 30 -22.14 47.86 -20.45
CA ALA A 30 -23.04 46.67 -20.44
C ALA A 30 -23.07 45.92 -21.77
N SER A 31 -23.00 46.64 -22.90
CA SER A 31 -22.94 46.01 -24.23
C SER A 31 -21.61 45.24 -24.45
N VAL A 32 -20.50 45.79 -23.97
CA VAL A 32 -19.19 45.08 -24.00
C VAL A 32 -19.24 43.82 -23.14
N GLU A 33 -19.76 43.93 -21.92
CA GLU A 33 -19.90 42.79 -21.01
C GLU A 33 -20.77 41.68 -21.62
N ALA A 34 -21.90 42.05 -22.27
CA ALA A 34 -22.76 41.12 -22.95
C ALA A 34 -22.04 40.41 -24.14
N ALA A 35 -21.26 41.17 -24.91
CA ALA A 35 -20.47 40.60 -26.02
C ALA A 35 -19.37 39.66 -25.53
N GLU A 36 -18.70 39.99 -24.42
CA GLU A 36 -17.74 39.12 -23.79
C GLU A 36 -18.37 37.83 -23.23
N ALA A 37 -19.56 37.93 -22.64
CA ALA A 37 -20.30 36.75 -22.17
C ALA A 37 -20.66 35.82 -23.35
N ASN A 38 -21.10 36.38 -24.46
CA ASN A 38 -21.37 35.61 -25.68
C ASN A 38 -20.10 34.95 -26.24
N LEU A 39 -18.98 35.64 -26.24
CA LEU A 39 -17.69 35.09 -26.65
C LEU A 39 -17.27 33.94 -25.73
N ARG A 40 -17.43 34.09 -24.42
CA ARG A 40 -17.15 33.01 -23.46
C ARG A 40 -18.01 31.79 -23.73
N ALA A 41 -19.33 31.99 -23.94
CA ALA A 41 -20.24 30.90 -24.27
C ALA A 41 -19.84 30.16 -25.57
N ALA A 42 -19.50 30.90 -26.62
CA ALA A 42 -19.03 30.30 -27.88
C ALA A 42 -17.72 29.53 -27.71
N LYS A 43 -16.75 30.06 -26.92
CA LYS A 43 -15.50 29.35 -26.59
C LYS A 43 -15.73 28.06 -25.83
N ILE A 44 -16.69 28.04 -24.89
CA ILE A 44 -17.07 26.84 -24.15
C ILE A 44 -17.64 25.79 -25.12
N GLN A 45 -18.56 26.19 -26.01
CA GLN A 45 -19.08 25.26 -27.01
C GLN A 45 -17.99 24.70 -27.92
N LEU A 46 -17.08 25.54 -28.37
CA LEU A 46 -15.92 25.07 -29.15
C LEU A 46 -15.02 24.12 -28.37
N SER A 47 -14.86 24.32 -27.05
CA SER A 47 -14.05 23.43 -26.22
C SER A 47 -14.60 22.01 -26.16
N TYR A 48 -15.91 21.83 -26.24
CA TYR A 48 -16.55 20.50 -26.25
C TYR A 48 -16.29 19.71 -27.53
N THR A 49 -15.84 20.35 -28.60
CA THR A 49 -15.45 19.64 -29.84
C THR A 49 -14.09 18.96 -29.72
N LYS A 50 -13.33 19.26 -28.68
CA LYS A 50 -11.98 18.69 -28.43
C LYS A 50 -11.95 18.02 -27.06
N VAL A 51 -12.20 16.73 -27.02
CA VAL A 51 -12.14 15.94 -25.79
C VAL A 51 -10.67 15.68 -25.43
N ARG A 52 -10.28 16.09 -24.23
CA ARG A 52 -8.91 15.90 -23.71
C ARG A 52 -8.95 15.13 -22.41
N SER A 53 -7.89 14.35 -22.13
CA SER A 53 -7.71 13.74 -20.83
C SER A 53 -7.46 14.83 -19.77
N PRO A 54 -8.12 14.78 -18.61
CA PRO A 54 -7.87 15.69 -17.48
C PRO A 54 -6.58 15.33 -16.72
N ILE A 55 -5.99 14.16 -16.96
CA ILE A 55 -4.78 13.66 -16.30
C ILE A 55 -3.78 13.16 -17.33
N ASP A 56 -2.50 13.22 -16.97
CA ASP A 56 -1.44 12.55 -17.70
C ASP A 56 -1.40 11.07 -17.36
N GLY A 57 -1.13 10.22 -18.35
CA GLY A 57 -1.12 8.78 -18.12
C GLY A 57 -1.10 7.96 -19.39
N ILE A 58 -1.32 6.66 -19.23
CA ILE A 58 -1.44 5.71 -20.33
C ILE A 58 -2.90 5.57 -20.72
N ILE A 59 -3.16 5.77 -22.01
CA ILE A 59 -4.50 5.57 -22.57
C ILE A 59 -4.74 4.07 -22.82
N GLY A 60 -5.89 3.59 -22.39
CA GLY A 60 -6.34 2.22 -22.64
C GLY A 60 -6.92 2.03 -24.03
N LYS A 61 -7.67 0.93 -24.19
CA LYS A 61 -8.39 0.62 -25.42
C LYS A 61 -9.43 1.71 -25.72
N THR A 62 -9.53 2.10 -26.99
CA THR A 62 -10.58 2.97 -27.46
C THR A 62 -11.89 2.19 -27.53
N GLU A 63 -12.90 2.62 -26.79
CA GLU A 63 -14.20 1.97 -26.74
C GLU A 63 -15.18 2.53 -27.79
N ALA A 64 -15.04 3.81 -28.16
CA ALA A 64 -15.85 4.44 -29.19
C ALA A 64 -15.05 4.75 -30.46
N LYS A 65 -15.62 4.45 -31.61
CA LYS A 65 -14.98 4.67 -32.93
C LYS A 65 -15.61 5.88 -33.63
N VAL A 66 -14.94 6.34 -34.69
CA VAL A 66 -15.48 7.38 -35.57
C VAL A 66 -16.82 6.89 -36.20
N GLY A 67 -17.87 7.65 -36.01
CA GLY A 67 -19.22 7.30 -36.44
C GLY A 67 -20.11 6.77 -35.30
N ASP A 68 -19.56 6.42 -34.17
CA ASP A 68 -20.37 6.00 -33.01
C ASP A 68 -21.04 7.21 -32.35
N PHE A 69 -22.25 7.00 -31.91
CA PHE A 69 -22.96 8.01 -31.13
C PHE A 69 -22.42 8.03 -29.69
N VAL A 70 -21.83 9.14 -29.29
CA VAL A 70 -21.34 9.40 -27.93
C VAL A 70 -22.27 10.43 -27.29
N GLY A 71 -23.20 9.96 -26.50
CA GLY A 71 -24.33 10.79 -26.03
C GLY A 71 -24.31 11.07 -24.53
N ARG A 72 -25.34 11.84 -24.13
CA ARG A 72 -25.68 12.07 -22.72
C ARG A 72 -26.49 10.89 -22.16
N SER A 73 -26.73 10.93 -20.82
CA SER A 73 -27.68 10.03 -20.17
C SER A 73 -28.90 9.69 -21.06
N PRO A 74 -29.36 8.42 -21.08
CA PRO A 74 -29.13 7.41 -20.06
C PRO A 74 -27.88 6.53 -20.28
N ASN A 75 -27.17 6.66 -21.40
CA ASN A 75 -26.02 5.82 -21.73
C ASN A 75 -24.76 6.68 -21.91
N PRO A 76 -24.07 7.06 -20.82
CA PRO A 76 -22.76 7.70 -20.94
C PRO A 76 -21.81 6.71 -21.60
N VAL A 77 -21.26 7.07 -22.76
CA VAL A 77 -20.27 6.25 -23.45
C VAL A 77 -18.90 6.61 -22.93
N ILE A 78 -18.19 5.59 -22.44
CA ILE A 78 -16.77 5.72 -22.10
C ILE A 78 -15.99 5.71 -23.41
N LEU A 79 -15.29 6.79 -23.71
CA LEU A 79 -14.45 6.89 -24.89
C LEU A 79 -13.15 6.11 -24.72
N ASN A 80 -12.46 6.42 -23.64
CA ASN A 80 -11.19 5.82 -23.26
C ASN A 80 -11.01 5.91 -21.75
N VAL A 81 -10.20 5.01 -21.21
CA VAL A 81 -9.71 5.09 -19.83
C VAL A 81 -8.24 5.52 -19.86
N VAL A 82 -7.93 6.59 -19.13
CA VAL A 82 -6.55 7.04 -18.94
C VAL A 82 -6.17 6.76 -17.50
N SER A 83 -5.06 6.06 -17.31
CA SER A 83 -4.55 5.69 -15.98
C SER A 83 -3.20 6.31 -15.75
N ASN A 84 -3.06 7.06 -14.66
CA ASN A 84 -1.75 7.41 -14.16
C ASN A 84 -1.17 6.20 -13.42
N ILE A 85 -0.04 5.70 -13.89
CA ILE A 85 0.62 4.51 -13.34
C ILE A 85 2.02 4.80 -12.77
N GLU A 86 2.37 6.04 -12.51
CA GLU A 86 3.63 6.41 -11.86
C GLU A 86 3.71 5.87 -10.43
N THR A 87 2.55 5.80 -9.77
CA THR A 87 2.38 5.16 -8.47
C THR A 87 1.21 4.20 -8.56
N VAL A 88 1.45 2.94 -8.22
CA VAL A 88 0.42 1.89 -8.23
C VAL A 88 -0.01 1.60 -6.80
N ARG A 89 -1.33 1.56 -6.58
CA ARG A 89 -1.92 1.19 -5.30
C ARG A 89 -2.20 -0.29 -5.29
N VAL A 90 -1.64 -0.98 -4.31
CA VAL A 90 -1.86 -2.41 -4.10
C VAL A 90 -2.79 -2.58 -2.91
N GLN A 91 -3.88 -3.29 -3.13
CA GLN A 91 -4.86 -3.63 -2.10
C GLN A 91 -4.71 -5.10 -1.73
N PHE A 92 -4.63 -5.37 -0.45
CA PHE A 92 -4.55 -6.72 0.09
C PHE A 92 -5.37 -6.83 1.36
N PHE A 93 -5.69 -8.05 1.75
CA PHE A 93 -6.59 -8.32 2.87
C PHE A 93 -5.83 -8.99 4.00
N LEU A 94 -6.08 -8.53 5.22
CA LEU A 94 -5.67 -9.19 6.45
C LEU A 94 -6.89 -9.84 7.08
N THR A 95 -6.75 -11.04 7.61
CA THR A 95 -7.78 -11.62 8.46
C THR A 95 -7.89 -10.85 9.76
N GLU A 96 -9.06 -10.85 10.39
CA GLU A 96 -9.28 -10.20 11.68
C GLU A 96 -8.26 -10.67 12.74
N ASN A 97 -7.93 -11.97 12.75
CA ASN A 97 -6.93 -12.51 13.69
C ASN A 97 -5.52 -11.91 13.45
N GLN A 98 -5.08 -11.81 12.19
CA GLN A 98 -3.80 -11.18 11.85
C GLN A 98 -3.77 -9.71 12.26
N TYR A 99 -4.86 -8.99 12.01
CA TYR A 99 -5.00 -7.60 12.42
C TYR A 99 -4.91 -7.45 13.94
N LEU A 100 -5.66 -8.27 14.71
CA LEU A 100 -5.63 -8.21 16.17
C LEU A 100 -4.24 -8.54 16.73
N GLN A 101 -3.53 -9.51 16.14
CA GLN A 101 -2.16 -9.81 16.54
C GLN A 101 -1.22 -8.61 16.32
N MET A 102 -1.33 -7.99 15.14
CA MET A 102 -0.53 -6.81 14.82
C MET A 102 -0.89 -5.61 15.72
N ALA A 103 -2.17 -5.33 15.90
CA ALA A 103 -2.64 -4.23 16.74
C ALA A 103 -2.20 -4.37 18.19
N ARG A 104 -2.34 -5.60 18.78
CA ARG A 104 -1.87 -5.86 20.16
C ARG A 104 -0.37 -5.66 20.32
N ARG A 105 0.42 -5.99 19.30
CA ARG A 105 1.90 -5.75 19.32
C ARG A 105 2.22 -4.26 19.33
N LEU A 106 1.59 -3.48 18.45
CA LEU A 106 1.77 -2.03 18.42
C LEU A 106 1.38 -1.35 19.74
N ILE A 107 0.27 -1.80 20.36
CA ILE A 107 -0.17 -1.32 21.68
C ILE A 107 0.89 -1.63 22.75
N ASN A 108 1.41 -2.85 22.77
CA ASN A 108 2.38 -3.29 23.78
C ASN A 108 3.75 -2.60 23.62
N GLN A 109 4.10 -2.15 22.43
CA GLN A 109 5.34 -1.41 22.14
C GLN A 109 5.22 0.09 22.44
N GLY A 110 4.04 0.57 22.84
CA GLY A 110 3.78 1.99 23.12
C GLY A 110 3.69 2.86 21.85
N GLU A 111 3.63 2.23 20.69
CA GLU A 111 3.62 2.91 19.38
C GLU A 111 2.22 3.34 18.92
N VAL A 112 1.22 3.26 19.79
CA VAL A 112 -0.18 3.59 19.46
C VAL A 112 -0.38 5.05 19.06
N GLU A 113 0.44 5.96 19.59
CA GLU A 113 0.42 7.37 19.17
C GLU A 113 1.05 7.58 17.78
N THR A 114 1.81 6.62 17.31
CA THR A 114 2.49 6.64 16.01
C THR A 114 1.75 5.88 14.90
N ALA A 115 0.54 5.40 15.14
CA ALA A 115 -0.31 4.79 14.10
C ALA A 115 -0.56 5.72 12.89
N GLN A 116 -0.17 6.99 12.98
CA GLN A 116 -0.08 7.96 11.87
C GLN A 116 1.30 7.98 11.18
N ARG A 117 2.26 7.16 11.63
CA ARG A 117 3.59 7.03 10.99
C ARG A 117 3.92 5.59 10.61
N PRO A 118 3.28 5.03 9.61
CA PRO A 118 3.68 3.73 9.06
C PRO A 118 4.85 3.90 8.07
N GLN A 119 5.85 4.71 8.39
CA GLN A 119 6.94 5.02 7.45
C GLN A 119 8.12 4.04 7.51
N GLU A 120 8.15 3.10 8.47
CA GLU A 120 9.36 2.31 8.74
C GLU A 120 9.26 0.81 8.42
N SER A 121 8.10 0.31 8.03
CA SER A 121 8.02 -1.08 7.56
C SER A 121 7.79 -1.09 6.05
N PRO A 122 8.86 -1.22 5.26
CA PRO A 122 8.73 -1.26 3.82
C PRO A 122 7.94 -2.51 3.42
N PHE A 123 6.92 -2.30 2.61
CA PHE A 123 6.25 -3.41 1.94
C PHE A 123 7.06 -3.81 0.72
N GLU A 124 7.25 -5.10 0.56
CA GLU A 124 7.85 -5.70 -0.62
C GLU A 124 6.77 -6.37 -1.46
N LEU A 125 6.92 -6.32 -2.76
CA LEU A 125 5.98 -6.89 -3.71
C LEU A 125 6.63 -8.04 -4.44
N ILE A 126 6.01 -9.21 -4.38
CA ILE A 126 6.39 -10.39 -5.16
C ILE A 126 5.44 -10.48 -6.34
N LEU A 127 5.99 -10.38 -7.54
CA LEU A 127 5.23 -10.40 -8.78
C LEU A 127 4.71 -11.82 -9.10
N ALA A 128 3.86 -11.92 -10.11
CA ALA A 128 3.24 -13.18 -10.51
C ALA A 128 4.25 -14.23 -11.00
N ASP A 129 5.41 -13.80 -11.50
CA ASP A 129 6.53 -14.66 -11.92
C ASP A 129 7.43 -15.11 -10.76
N GLY A 130 7.11 -14.71 -9.51
CA GLY A 130 7.91 -14.99 -8.32
C GLY A 130 9.06 -13.99 -8.09
N SER A 131 9.32 -13.06 -8.99
CA SER A 131 10.37 -12.06 -8.82
C SER A 131 10.00 -11.02 -7.77
N LEU A 132 11.03 -10.52 -7.05
CA LEU A 132 10.86 -9.42 -6.11
C LEU A 132 10.89 -8.10 -6.87
N TYR A 133 9.87 -7.27 -6.63
CA TYR A 133 9.84 -5.92 -7.20
C TYR A 133 10.92 -5.03 -6.54
N PRO A 134 11.72 -4.28 -7.33
CA PRO A 134 12.88 -3.58 -6.79
C PRO A 134 12.55 -2.36 -5.92
N HIS A 135 11.33 -1.84 -6.01
CA HIS A 135 10.91 -0.67 -5.24
C HIS A 135 10.03 -1.07 -4.07
N GLN A 136 10.32 -0.51 -2.91
CA GLN A 136 9.54 -0.73 -1.71
C GLN A 136 8.27 0.11 -1.72
N GLY A 137 7.20 -0.48 -1.21
CA GLY A 137 5.93 0.19 -1.02
C GLY A 137 5.84 0.90 0.33
N ARG A 138 4.98 1.90 0.37
CA ARG A 138 4.61 2.60 1.60
C ARG A 138 3.18 2.28 1.96
N PHE A 139 2.93 2.18 3.25
CA PHE A 139 1.59 2.06 3.78
C PHE A 139 0.76 3.32 3.49
N ASP A 140 -0.47 3.14 3.03
CA ASP A 140 -1.41 4.24 2.84
C ASP A 140 -2.44 4.27 3.97
N PHE A 141 -3.22 3.21 4.10
CA PHE A 141 -4.22 3.09 5.16
C PHE A 141 -4.66 1.63 5.37
N VAL A 142 -5.29 1.40 6.52
CA VAL A 142 -6.12 0.22 6.81
C VAL A 142 -7.56 0.68 6.83
N ASP A 143 -8.45 -0.09 6.22
CA ASP A 143 -9.88 0.21 6.31
C ASP A 143 -10.34 0.14 7.77
N ARG A 144 -11.22 1.04 8.15
CA ARG A 144 -11.79 1.09 9.51
C ARG A 144 -12.81 -0.01 9.78
N GLN A 145 -13.30 -0.65 8.74
CA GLN A 145 -14.33 -1.68 8.82
C GLN A 145 -13.78 -3.04 8.41
N VAL A 146 -14.19 -4.06 9.16
CA VAL A 146 -14.04 -5.45 8.76
C VAL A 146 -15.20 -5.79 7.83
N ASP A 147 -14.91 -6.42 6.71
CA ASP A 147 -15.96 -6.97 5.84
C ASP A 147 -16.64 -8.13 6.57
N PRO A 148 -17.93 -8.02 6.91
CA PRO A 148 -18.63 -9.04 7.67
C PRO A 148 -18.82 -10.35 6.92
N THR A 149 -18.68 -10.33 5.61
CA THR A 149 -18.83 -11.52 4.75
C THR A 149 -17.58 -12.38 4.74
N THR A 150 -16.42 -11.73 4.72
CA THR A 150 -15.11 -12.40 4.58
C THR A 150 -14.32 -12.43 5.87
N GLY A 151 -14.66 -11.62 6.89
CA GLY A 151 -13.89 -11.44 8.11
C GLY A 151 -12.50 -10.83 7.84
N ALA A 152 -12.38 -10.07 6.77
CA ALA A 152 -11.12 -9.50 6.33
C ALA A 152 -11.13 -7.97 6.40
N ILE A 153 -9.96 -7.38 6.58
CA ILE A 153 -9.74 -5.93 6.61
C ILE A 153 -8.89 -5.56 5.40
N LEU A 154 -9.36 -4.57 4.64
CA LEU A 154 -8.62 -4.05 3.50
C LEU A 154 -7.44 -3.19 3.98
N VAL A 155 -6.28 -3.47 3.43
CA VAL A 155 -5.06 -2.67 3.58
C VAL A 155 -4.61 -2.19 2.20
N GLN A 156 -4.18 -0.95 2.13
CA GLN A 156 -3.64 -0.38 0.90
C GLN A 156 -2.21 0.10 1.12
N ALA A 157 -1.37 -0.18 0.14
CA ALA A 157 -0.01 0.32 0.06
C ALA A 157 0.27 0.88 -1.34
N SER A 158 1.07 1.93 -1.41
CA SER A 158 1.49 2.58 -2.65
C SER A 158 2.91 2.21 -3.02
N PHE A 159 3.11 1.82 -4.27
CA PHE A 159 4.41 1.46 -4.84
C PHE A 159 4.78 2.42 -5.97
N PRO A 160 5.98 3.01 -5.97
CA PRO A 160 6.48 3.77 -7.11
C PRO A 160 6.67 2.85 -8.31
N ASN A 161 6.38 3.32 -9.51
CA ASN A 161 6.44 2.53 -10.73
C ASN A 161 7.13 3.29 -11.87
N PRO A 162 8.43 3.65 -11.70
CA PRO A 162 9.16 4.45 -12.68
C PRO A 162 9.29 3.74 -14.02
N ASP A 163 9.51 2.43 -14.00
CA ASP A 163 9.68 1.60 -15.20
C ASP A 163 8.35 1.19 -15.85
N ARG A 164 7.22 1.62 -15.26
CA ARG A 164 5.88 1.29 -15.74
C ARG A 164 5.62 -0.22 -15.90
N LEU A 165 6.31 -1.03 -15.10
CA LEU A 165 6.19 -2.48 -15.09
C LEU A 165 4.85 -2.94 -14.52
N LEU A 166 4.42 -2.29 -13.45
CA LEU A 166 3.15 -2.60 -12.81
C LEU A 166 1.99 -2.00 -13.60
N ARG A 167 0.94 -2.80 -13.76
CA ARG A 167 -0.28 -2.41 -14.46
C ARG A 167 -1.51 -2.64 -13.58
N PRO A 168 -2.53 -1.79 -13.66
CA PRO A 168 -3.80 -2.04 -12.98
C PRO A 168 -4.37 -3.41 -13.37
N GLY A 169 -4.90 -4.14 -12.40
CA GLY A 169 -5.47 -5.47 -12.59
C GLY A 169 -4.48 -6.64 -12.48
N GLN A 170 -3.20 -6.39 -12.26
CA GLN A 170 -2.23 -7.45 -11.96
C GLN A 170 -2.40 -7.98 -10.53
N PHE A 171 -2.08 -9.26 -10.35
CA PHE A 171 -1.98 -9.88 -9.03
C PHE A 171 -0.53 -9.91 -8.57
N ALA A 172 -0.33 -9.66 -7.28
CA ALA A 172 0.96 -9.76 -6.63
C ALA A 172 0.77 -10.17 -5.17
N LYS A 173 1.84 -10.67 -4.54
CA LYS A 173 1.87 -10.96 -3.11
C LYS A 173 2.60 -9.84 -2.40
N VAL A 174 2.00 -9.33 -1.34
CA VAL A 174 2.64 -8.33 -0.47
C VAL A 174 3.34 -9.04 0.68
N ARG A 175 4.60 -8.71 0.89
CA ARG A 175 5.40 -9.16 2.02
C ARG A 175 5.73 -7.95 2.89
N ALA A 176 5.48 -8.07 4.17
CA ALA A 176 5.84 -7.06 5.16
C ALA A 176 6.70 -7.69 6.26
N LEU A 177 7.67 -6.93 6.75
CA LEU A 177 8.43 -7.32 7.92
C LEU A 177 7.54 -7.14 9.16
N ALA A 178 7.13 -8.25 9.76
CA ALA A 178 6.23 -8.21 10.91
C ALA A 178 6.98 -8.02 12.24
N GLU A 179 8.15 -8.63 12.36
CA GLU A 179 8.95 -8.60 13.58
C GLU A 179 10.39 -9.03 13.30
N THR A 180 11.34 -8.43 13.98
CA THR A 180 12.73 -8.89 14.02
C THR A 180 13.06 -9.39 15.43
N VAL A 181 13.25 -10.68 15.57
CA VAL A 181 13.70 -11.27 16.83
C VAL A 181 15.22 -11.24 16.87
N LYS A 182 15.79 -10.39 17.72
CA LYS A 182 17.23 -10.33 17.93
C LYS A 182 17.67 -11.56 18.74
N ASP A 183 18.79 -12.14 18.35
CA ASP A 183 19.42 -13.30 19.05
C ASP A 183 18.50 -14.54 19.16
N GLY A 184 17.56 -14.69 18.22
CA GLY A 184 16.65 -15.82 18.19
C GLY A 184 17.36 -17.14 17.91
N ILE A 185 17.07 -18.19 18.73
CA ILE A 185 17.62 -19.53 18.55
C ILE A 185 16.80 -20.27 17.52
N LEU A 186 17.41 -20.62 16.40
CA LEU A 186 16.77 -21.40 15.33
C LEU A 186 17.22 -22.87 15.41
N VAL A 187 16.23 -23.77 15.50
CA VAL A 187 16.47 -25.21 15.58
C VAL A 187 15.78 -25.91 14.40
N PRO A 188 16.47 -26.84 13.69
CA PRO A 188 15.83 -27.58 12.62
C PRO A 188 14.54 -28.28 13.06
N GLN A 189 13.51 -28.25 12.24
CA GLN A 189 12.20 -28.85 12.58
C GLN A 189 12.34 -30.33 12.99
N ARG A 190 13.26 -31.06 12.37
CA ARG A 190 13.52 -32.48 12.69
C ARG A 190 14.06 -32.69 14.12
N SER A 191 14.62 -31.68 14.76
CA SER A 191 15.14 -31.76 16.13
C SER A 191 14.07 -31.54 17.20
N VAL A 192 12.88 -31.10 16.80
CA VAL A 192 11.78 -30.78 17.71
C VAL A 192 10.77 -31.91 17.63
N VAL A 193 10.44 -32.49 18.77
CA VAL A 193 9.42 -33.54 18.90
C VAL A 193 8.15 -32.91 19.50
N GLU A 194 7.06 -33.02 18.77
CA GLU A 194 5.75 -32.63 19.29
C GLU A 194 5.02 -33.85 19.87
N LEU A 195 4.59 -33.75 21.10
CA LEU A 195 3.77 -34.76 21.75
C LEU A 195 2.67 -34.08 22.53
N GLN A 196 1.42 -34.34 22.19
CA GLN A 196 0.22 -33.82 22.86
C GLN A 196 0.21 -32.28 22.98
N GLY A 197 0.63 -31.58 21.91
CA GLY A 197 0.70 -30.11 21.87
C GLY A 197 1.86 -29.51 22.67
N ARG A 198 2.79 -30.33 23.15
CA ARG A 198 4.01 -29.89 23.84
C ARG A 198 5.22 -30.18 22.96
N TYR A 199 6.06 -29.17 22.85
CA TYR A 199 7.30 -29.26 22.08
C TYR A 199 8.48 -29.56 22.99
N ARG A 200 9.33 -30.50 22.58
CA ARG A 200 10.52 -30.89 23.33
C ARG A 200 11.70 -31.13 22.38
N VAL A 201 12.87 -30.94 22.91
CA VAL A 201 14.15 -31.21 22.25
C VAL A 201 15.04 -32.06 23.14
N TYR A 202 15.93 -32.78 22.52
CA TYR A 202 16.96 -33.53 23.24
C TYR A 202 18.28 -32.79 23.12
N VAL A 203 18.83 -32.36 24.27
CA VAL A 203 20.07 -31.62 24.38
C VAL A 203 21.16 -32.56 24.89
N VAL A 204 22.35 -32.51 24.29
CA VAL A 204 23.49 -33.30 24.75
C VAL A 204 24.36 -32.39 25.62
N ASN A 205 24.52 -32.75 26.89
CA ASN A 205 25.35 -32.01 27.84
C ASN A 205 26.88 -32.35 27.68
N ASP A 206 27.71 -31.63 28.40
CA ASP A 206 29.18 -31.82 28.33
C ASP A 206 29.67 -33.19 28.79
N GLN A 207 28.85 -33.96 29.51
CA GLN A 207 29.08 -35.33 29.89
C GLN A 207 28.64 -36.36 28.86
N ASN A 208 28.22 -35.90 27.65
CA ASN A 208 27.64 -36.70 26.58
C ASN A 208 26.36 -37.47 27.01
N LYS A 209 25.59 -36.93 27.93
CA LYS A 209 24.30 -37.47 28.33
C LYS A 209 23.16 -36.65 27.70
N VAL A 210 22.13 -37.34 27.28
CA VAL A 210 20.94 -36.73 26.68
C VAL A 210 20.00 -36.21 27.78
N GLN A 211 19.60 -34.97 27.66
CA GLN A 211 18.57 -34.35 28.49
C GLN A 211 17.37 -34.01 27.63
N GLU A 212 16.20 -34.45 28.03
CA GLU A 212 14.95 -34.03 27.42
C GLU A 212 14.57 -32.67 28.04
N ARG A 213 14.29 -31.71 27.18
CA ARG A 213 13.92 -30.36 27.62
C ARG A 213 12.69 -29.88 26.86
N GLN A 214 11.70 -29.42 27.62
CA GLN A 214 10.53 -28.78 27.04
C GLN A 214 10.92 -27.41 26.52
N VAL A 215 10.45 -27.06 25.32
CA VAL A 215 10.71 -25.80 24.67
C VAL A 215 9.39 -25.14 24.25
N ARG A 216 9.41 -23.82 24.22
CA ARG A 216 8.36 -23.04 23.62
C ARG A 216 8.83 -22.57 22.26
N VAL A 217 8.13 -23.01 21.22
CA VAL A 217 8.45 -22.64 19.84
C VAL A 217 7.54 -21.50 19.36
N GLY A 218 8.09 -20.68 18.48
CA GLY A 218 7.40 -19.62 17.77
C GLY A 218 7.13 -20.01 16.30
N PRO A 219 7.11 -19.05 15.38
CA PRO A 219 6.94 -19.31 13.97
C PRO A 219 8.14 -20.09 13.39
N THR A 220 7.87 -20.74 12.26
CA THR A 220 8.92 -21.45 11.51
C THR A 220 9.51 -20.50 10.45
N PHE A 221 10.84 -20.57 10.31
CA PHE A 221 11.58 -19.91 9.23
C PHE A 221 12.32 -20.98 8.44
N ASP A 222 12.03 -21.11 7.20
CA ASP A 222 12.62 -22.10 6.26
C ASP A 222 12.61 -23.48 6.86
N SER A 223 12.49 -24.32 7.20
CA SER A 223 12.61 -25.62 7.85
C SER A 223 13.19 -25.57 9.28
N ARG A 224 13.16 -24.41 9.93
CA ARG A 224 13.63 -24.23 11.31
C ARG A 224 12.55 -23.64 12.19
N TRP A 225 12.46 -24.10 13.44
CA TRP A 225 11.66 -23.48 14.48
C TRP A 225 12.44 -22.36 15.18
N LEU A 226 11.81 -21.22 15.37
CA LEU A 226 12.29 -20.24 16.33
C LEU A 226 11.96 -20.75 17.73
N VAL A 227 12.96 -20.95 18.57
CA VAL A 227 12.76 -21.31 19.99
C VAL A 227 12.73 -20.03 20.80
N LEU A 228 11.59 -19.81 21.47
CA LEU A 228 11.34 -18.62 22.29
C LEU A 228 11.82 -18.81 23.73
N ASP A 229 11.85 -20.07 24.21
CA ASP A 229 12.23 -20.39 25.58
C ASP A 229 12.61 -21.87 25.70
N GLY A 230 13.48 -22.18 26.66
CA GLY A 230 13.90 -23.55 26.98
C GLY A 230 15.23 -23.99 26.39
N LEU A 231 15.90 -23.17 25.56
CA LEU A 231 17.26 -23.44 25.06
C LEU A 231 18.18 -22.24 25.26
N ASN A 232 19.48 -22.51 25.42
CA ASN A 232 20.52 -21.50 25.46
C ASN A 232 21.37 -21.53 24.18
N PRO A 233 21.93 -20.39 23.77
CA PRO A 233 22.83 -20.33 22.62
C PRO A 233 24.04 -21.27 22.84
N GLY A 234 24.41 -22.01 21.78
CA GLY A 234 25.58 -22.91 21.81
C GLY A 234 25.29 -24.33 22.32
N GLU A 235 24.11 -24.63 22.84
CA GLU A 235 23.75 -25.99 23.25
C GLU A 235 23.66 -26.93 22.04
N LYS A 236 24.07 -28.18 22.23
CA LYS A 236 24.05 -29.22 21.19
C LYS A 236 22.70 -29.93 21.20
N VAL A 237 21.93 -29.77 20.16
CA VAL A 237 20.59 -30.40 19.99
C VAL A 237 20.72 -31.60 19.08
N VAL A 238 20.03 -32.69 19.44
CA VAL A 238 19.99 -33.92 18.61
C VAL A 238 19.21 -33.65 17.35
N TYR A 239 19.83 -33.82 16.19
CA TYR A 239 19.25 -33.59 14.88
C TYR A 239 18.72 -34.88 14.25
N GLU A 240 19.46 -35.99 14.41
CA GLU A 240 19.11 -37.32 13.89
C GLU A 240 19.19 -38.38 14.97
N GLY A 241 18.40 -39.41 14.86
CA GLY A 241 18.39 -40.53 15.81
C GLY A 241 17.49 -40.30 17.03
N LEU A 242 16.53 -39.38 16.97
CA LEU A 242 15.60 -39.08 18.05
C LEU A 242 14.87 -40.30 18.60
N GLN A 243 14.59 -41.28 17.75
CA GLN A 243 13.94 -42.58 18.14
C GLN A 243 14.87 -43.50 18.92
N LYS A 244 16.19 -43.25 18.90
CA LYS A 244 17.22 -44.12 19.53
C LYS A 244 17.72 -43.51 20.85
N VAL A 245 17.31 -42.31 21.21
CA VAL A 245 17.76 -41.62 22.40
C VAL A 245 16.64 -41.52 23.40
N SER A 246 16.98 -41.65 24.68
CA SER A 246 16.11 -41.39 25.82
C SER A 246 16.80 -40.48 26.84
N ALA A 247 15.99 -39.83 27.67
CA ALA A 247 16.53 -38.99 28.72
C ALA A 247 17.51 -39.80 29.63
N GLY A 248 18.71 -39.24 29.88
CA GLY A 248 19.74 -39.88 30.68
C GLY A 248 20.68 -40.82 29.90
N ALA A 249 20.38 -41.16 28.64
CA ALA A 249 21.23 -42.04 27.83
C ALA A 249 22.59 -41.39 27.55
N ALA A 250 23.66 -42.17 27.67
CA ALA A 250 24.99 -41.77 27.22
C ALA A 250 25.09 -41.95 25.72
N VAL A 251 25.53 -40.94 25.02
CA VAL A 251 25.66 -40.91 23.56
C VAL A 251 27.05 -40.52 23.11
N LYS A 252 27.41 -40.95 21.91
CA LYS A 252 28.62 -40.49 21.24
C LYS A 252 28.22 -39.53 20.11
N PRO A 253 28.14 -38.21 20.38
CA PRO A 253 27.61 -37.28 19.41
C PRO A 253 28.56 -37.16 18.21
N LYS A 254 27.98 -37.12 17.01
CA LYS A 254 28.67 -36.74 15.79
C LYS A 254 28.08 -35.40 15.36
N ILE A 255 28.93 -34.41 15.17
CA ILE A 255 28.47 -33.09 14.71
C ILE A 255 27.93 -33.23 13.28
N ALA A 256 26.66 -32.94 13.08
CA ALA A 256 26.07 -32.87 11.78
C ALA A 256 26.12 -31.40 11.30
N THR A 257 26.65 -31.19 10.11
CA THR A 257 26.54 -29.88 9.45
C THR A 257 25.15 -29.81 8.84
N VAL A 258 24.29 -29.01 9.45
CA VAL A 258 22.98 -28.70 8.86
C VAL A 258 23.24 -27.84 7.61
N PRO A 259 22.84 -28.29 6.41
CA PRO A 259 23.07 -27.51 5.21
C PRO A 259 22.45 -26.10 5.37
N PRO A 260 23.15 -25.05 4.91
CA PRO A 260 22.54 -23.74 4.84
C PRO A 260 21.27 -23.84 4.01
N THR A 261 20.21 -23.24 4.47
CA THR A 261 18.97 -23.15 3.72
C THR A 261 19.27 -22.55 2.34
N PRO A 262 18.74 -23.12 1.25
CA PRO A 262 18.84 -22.47 -0.06
C PRO A 262 18.21 -21.08 0.10
N THR A 263 19.02 -20.06 -0.02
CA THR A 263 18.52 -18.69 -0.18
C THR A 263 17.80 -18.70 -1.51
N GLU A 264 16.47 -18.73 -1.51
CA GLU A 264 15.71 -18.50 -2.72
C GLU A 264 16.20 -17.16 -3.31
N LYS A 265 16.76 -17.28 -4.51
CA LYS A 265 17.17 -16.15 -5.34
C LYS A 265 15.96 -15.41 -5.84
#